data_3e64a490af8e18a5b77c4d6d70856f4f
#
_entry.id   3e64a490af8e18a5b77c4d6d70856f4f
#
_cell.length_a   1.000
_cell.length_b   1.000
_cell.length_c   1.000
_cell.angle_alpha   90.00
_cell.angle_beta   90.00
_cell.angle_gamma   90.00
#
_symmetry.space_group_name_H-M   'P 1'
#
loop_
_entity.id
_entity.type
_entity.pdbx_description
1 polymer ?
#
loop_
_entity_poly.entity_id
_entity_poly.type
_entity_poly.pdbx_seq_one_letter_code
_entity_poly.pdbx_strand_id
1 'polypeptide(L)'
;MKKRILSAVVVLVLFAGVLAGCISGHGTQEAKLNIMDDNYRNYYEIFVGSFYDSDGDGMGDLKGVEEKLDYISDLGCNGIWLMPIMPSPTYHKYDTTDYEAVDEAYGTADDFKELASACHEKGIRLIIDVAMNHSSSQHPWFTQACEYLAGLKAGEKPDDTVCPYVDYYHFSDKQEGTTYYAVPGSSSWWYEGSFWSEMPDLNLKSPAVQKEFEEVADYWIDLGVDGFRMDAAMHYEENATNANCDILNKLYTYCKEKNPQFYMVSEVWASENVIADYYASGTPSMFNFDAGTAKGALVNAVRKGDPVSLVNSMLKYQNDFSQKNPDYIDAPFLSNHDMARIANTLVNDPDKIKTAAGLLMTMNGSPFVYYGEEIGMNSSGTKDENKRIPMVWSKTDTTGMTKG
;
A
#
# COMPACT_ATOMS: atom_id res chain seq x y z
N MET A 1 60.12 8.89 -51.74
CA MET A 1 59.86 9.69 -50.54
C MET A 1 58.48 10.36 -50.51
N LYS A 2 58.00 10.98 -51.61
CA LYS A 2 56.69 11.71 -51.63
C LYS A 2 55.45 10.84 -51.34
N LYS A 3 55.39 9.56 -51.76
CA LYS A 3 54.26 8.68 -51.54
C LYS A 3 54.09 8.20 -50.06
N ARG A 4 55.21 8.09 -49.32
CA ARG A 4 55.15 7.69 -47.89
C ARG A 4 54.75 8.81 -46.95
N ILE A 5 55.03 10.07 -47.33
CA ILE A 5 54.63 11.26 -46.57
C ILE A 5 53.10 11.49 -46.71
N LEU A 6 52.59 11.23 -47.92
CA LEU A 6 51.14 11.40 -48.16
C LEU A 6 50.30 10.37 -47.36
N SER A 7 50.80 9.12 -47.27
CA SER A 7 50.10 8.10 -46.48
C SER A 7 50.17 8.36 -44.97
N ALA A 8 51.24 8.93 -44.45
CA ALA A 8 51.36 9.31 -43.04
C ALA A 8 50.47 10.48 -42.67
N VAL A 9 50.31 11.47 -43.58
CA VAL A 9 49.44 12.61 -43.33
C VAL A 9 47.96 12.22 -43.39
N VAL A 10 47.56 11.30 -44.31
CA VAL A 10 46.17 10.80 -44.37
C VAL A 10 45.81 9.99 -43.13
N VAL A 11 46.72 9.16 -42.61
CA VAL A 11 46.49 8.41 -41.39
C VAL A 11 46.40 9.34 -40.16
N LEU A 12 47.24 10.38 -40.11
CA LEU A 12 47.17 11.36 -39.01
C LEU A 12 45.88 12.21 -39.04
N VAL A 13 45.41 12.55 -40.24
CA VAL A 13 44.14 13.29 -40.37
C VAL A 13 42.92 12.41 -40.02
N LEU A 14 42.97 11.12 -40.38
CA LEU A 14 41.94 10.19 -39.99
C LEU A 14 41.95 9.91 -38.48
N PHE A 15 43.11 9.83 -37.82
CA PHE A 15 43.18 9.69 -36.39
C PHE A 15 42.79 10.96 -35.65
N ALA A 16 43.13 12.12 -36.14
CA ALA A 16 42.66 13.39 -35.59
C ALA A 16 41.14 13.59 -35.77
N GLY A 17 40.60 13.14 -36.91
CA GLY A 17 39.14 13.15 -37.13
C GLY A 17 38.37 12.22 -36.22
N VAL A 18 38.90 11.04 -35.93
CA VAL A 18 38.29 10.10 -34.94
C VAL A 18 38.40 10.62 -33.52
N LEU A 19 39.54 11.24 -33.16
CA LEU A 19 39.70 11.87 -31.85
C LEU A 19 38.87 13.15 -31.70
N ALA A 20 38.73 13.95 -32.76
CA ALA A 20 37.87 15.13 -32.73
C ALA A 20 36.38 14.77 -32.72
N GLY A 21 35.99 13.65 -33.37
CA GLY A 21 34.63 13.10 -33.32
C GLY A 21 34.26 12.52 -31.92
N CYS A 22 35.26 12.07 -31.17
CA CYS A 22 35.05 11.63 -29.78
C CYS A 22 35.07 12.78 -28.74
N ILE A 23 35.55 13.97 -29.12
CA ILE A 23 35.66 15.13 -28.19
C ILE A 23 34.59 16.19 -28.48
N SER A 24 33.96 16.17 -29.63
CA SER A 24 32.89 17.12 -29.95
C SER A 24 31.52 16.48 -29.71
N GLY A 25 30.98 16.69 -28.53
CA GLY A 25 29.55 16.51 -28.29
C GLY A 25 29.14 15.40 -27.35
N HIS A 26 29.99 14.96 -26.44
CA HIS A 26 29.49 14.46 -25.18
C HIS A 26 29.66 15.59 -24.16
N GLY A 27 28.78 16.59 -24.24
CA GLY A 27 28.23 17.08 -23.00
C GLY A 27 27.81 15.81 -22.27
N THR A 28 28.34 15.59 -21.11
CA THR A 28 27.75 14.71 -20.13
C THR A 28 26.32 15.22 -19.90
N GLN A 29 25.38 14.94 -20.83
CA GLN A 29 24.08 14.56 -20.38
C GLN A 29 24.44 13.41 -19.45
N GLU A 30 24.44 13.66 -18.13
CA GLU A 30 24.11 12.61 -17.18
C GLU A 30 23.04 11.82 -17.91
N ALA A 31 23.35 10.58 -18.28
CA ALA A 31 22.31 9.68 -18.70
C ALA A 31 21.34 9.79 -17.52
N LYS A 32 20.26 10.57 -17.70
CA LYS A 32 19.11 10.41 -16.86
C LYS A 32 18.91 8.93 -16.98
N LEU A 33 19.33 8.19 -15.95
CA LEU A 33 18.86 6.84 -15.73
C LEU A 33 17.42 6.96 -16.17
N ASN A 34 17.05 6.23 -17.21
CA ASN A 34 15.68 6.13 -17.60
C ASN A 34 15.03 5.54 -16.36
N ILE A 35 14.73 6.43 -15.40
CA ILE A 35 13.97 6.08 -14.22
C ILE A 35 12.68 5.67 -14.87
N MET A 36 12.57 4.37 -15.02
CA MET A 36 11.37 3.71 -15.49
C MET A 36 10.22 4.40 -14.79
N ASP A 37 9.19 4.69 -15.54
CA ASP A 37 8.00 5.40 -15.14
C ASP A 37 7.98 5.61 -13.63
N ASP A 38 7.91 6.83 -13.16
CA ASP A 38 8.11 7.24 -11.77
C ASP A 38 7.26 6.44 -10.72
N ASN A 39 6.44 5.56 -11.20
CA ASN A 39 5.63 4.61 -10.44
C ASN A 39 6.35 3.31 -10.05
N TYR A 40 7.46 2.92 -10.72
CA TYR A 40 8.23 1.74 -10.33
C TYR A 40 9.14 2.05 -9.15
N ARG A 41 8.82 1.49 -8.00
CA ARG A 41 9.47 1.76 -6.72
C ARG A 41 9.72 0.46 -5.94
N ASN A 42 10.72 0.47 -5.08
CA ASN A 42 10.87 -0.52 -4.03
C ASN A 42 10.21 0.05 -2.78
N TYR A 43 9.02 -0.45 -2.43
CA TYR A 43 8.28 0.04 -1.27
C TYR A 43 8.71 -0.66 0.01
N TYR A 44 8.77 0.10 1.09
CA TYR A 44 8.98 -0.38 2.44
C TYR A 44 7.72 -0.16 3.26
N GLU A 45 7.08 -1.25 3.68
CA GLU A 45 5.84 -1.24 4.46
C GLU A 45 6.15 -1.04 5.94
N ILE A 46 5.53 -0.07 6.58
CA ILE A 46 5.80 0.33 7.96
C ILE A 46 4.51 0.32 8.79
N PHE A 47 4.52 -0.44 9.90
CA PHE A 47 3.60 -0.23 11.02
C PHE A 47 4.22 0.80 11.96
N VAL A 48 3.72 2.04 11.92
CA VAL A 48 4.33 3.20 12.59
C VAL A 48 4.52 2.93 14.08
N GLY A 49 3.49 2.44 14.78
CA GLY A 49 3.54 2.20 16.21
C GLY A 49 4.63 1.24 16.70
N SER A 50 5.16 0.39 15.81
CA SER A 50 6.22 -0.57 16.13
C SER A 50 7.56 -0.25 15.45
N PHE A 51 7.69 0.87 14.74
CA PHE A 51 8.86 1.13 13.92
C PHE A 51 9.98 1.85 14.69
N TYR A 52 9.78 3.11 15.07
CA TYR A 52 10.77 3.87 15.83
C TYR A 52 10.08 4.92 16.71
N ASP A 53 10.44 4.93 17.98
CA ASP A 53 9.96 5.83 19.04
C ASP A 53 10.94 7.01 19.14
N SER A 54 10.54 8.19 18.69
CA SER A 54 11.41 9.37 18.66
C SER A 54 11.42 10.17 19.95
N ASP A 55 10.34 10.07 20.76
CA ASP A 55 10.15 10.86 21.97
C ASP A 55 10.30 10.09 23.30
N GLY A 56 10.37 8.76 23.21
CA GLY A 56 10.64 7.87 24.36
C GLY A 56 9.40 7.45 25.13
N ASP A 57 8.20 7.60 24.58
CA ASP A 57 6.95 7.19 25.21
C ASP A 57 6.68 5.69 25.10
N GLY A 58 7.30 5.03 24.14
CA GLY A 58 7.24 3.60 23.87
C GLY A 58 6.38 3.23 22.67
N MET A 59 5.80 4.22 22.00
CA MET A 59 5.09 4.10 20.73
C MET A 59 5.94 4.65 19.59
N GLY A 60 5.90 4.03 18.43
CA GLY A 60 6.51 4.60 17.23
C GLY A 60 5.66 5.73 16.67
N ASP A 61 6.29 6.70 16.04
CA ASP A 61 5.66 7.93 15.58
C ASP A 61 6.18 8.36 14.18
N LEU A 62 5.54 9.36 13.56
CA LEU A 62 5.89 9.86 12.23
C LEU A 62 7.30 10.47 12.22
N LYS A 63 7.71 11.12 13.31
CA LYS A 63 9.04 11.69 13.45
C LYS A 63 10.11 10.59 13.51
N GLY A 64 9.79 9.48 14.14
CA GLY A 64 10.63 8.29 14.15
C GLY A 64 10.80 7.68 12.75
N VAL A 65 9.75 7.70 11.93
CA VAL A 65 9.87 7.31 10.53
C VAL A 65 10.80 8.26 9.79
N GLU A 66 10.65 9.58 9.99
CA GLU A 66 11.50 10.60 9.39
C GLU A 66 12.98 10.41 9.76
N GLU A 67 13.28 10.15 11.03
CA GLU A 67 14.66 9.88 11.51
C GLU A 67 15.29 8.62 10.86
N LYS A 68 14.49 7.73 10.30
CA LYS A 68 14.96 6.49 9.66
C LYS A 68 14.95 6.53 8.13
N LEU A 69 14.69 7.68 7.51
CA LEU A 69 14.69 7.80 6.05
C LEU A 69 16.03 7.48 5.41
N ASP A 70 17.16 7.80 6.07
CA ASP A 70 18.49 7.41 5.58
C ASP A 70 18.66 5.88 5.55
N TYR A 71 18.22 5.20 6.62
CA TYR A 71 18.22 3.74 6.66
C TYR A 71 17.39 3.13 5.53
N ILE A 72 16.18 3.63 5.31
CA ILE A 72 15.27 3.15 4.27
C ILE A 72 15.87 3.39 2.87
N SER A 73 16.46 4.55 2.65
CA SER A 73 17.15 4.90 1.40
C SER A 73 18.39 4.01 1.17
N ASP A 74 19.17 3.74 2.21
CA ASP A 74 20.37 2.89 2.13
C ASP A 74 20.03 1.41 1.85
N LEU A 75 18.81 0.95 2.21
CA LEU A 75 18.27 -0.34 1.79
C LEU A 75 17.94 -0.41 0.30
N GLY A 76 17.91 0.74 -0.40
CA GLY A 76 17.48 0.85 -1.79
C GLY A 76 15.97 0.97 -1.96
N CYS A 77 15.23 1.26 -0.88
CA CYS A 77 13.82 1.57 -0.95
C CYS A 77 13.62 3.04 -1.30
N ASN A 78 12.77 3.32 -2.28
CA ASN A 78 12.43 4.65 -2.74
C ASN A 78 10.90 4.90 -2.76
N GLY A 79 10.18 4.08 -2.04
CA GLY A 79 8.78 4.22 -1.68
C GLY A 79 8.56 3.76 -0.25
N ILE A 80 7.66 4.41 0.46
CA ILE A 80 7.20 4.02 1.80
C ILE A 80 5.69 3.83 1.74
N TRP A 81 5.21 2.73 2.32
CA TRP A 81 3.81 2.53 2.63
C TRP A 81 3.64 2.56 4.14
N LEU A 82 2.94 3.57 4.64
CA LEU A 82 2.49 3.60 6.03
C LEU A 82 1.16 2.84 6.15
N MET A 83 1.14 1.81 6.99
CA MET A 83 -0.11 1.21 7.46
C MET A 83 -1.00 2.30 8.11
N PRO A 84 -2.30 2.05 8.42
CA PRO A 84 -3.21 3.12 8.81
C PRO A 84 -2.65 4.02 9.92
N ILE A 85 -2.74 5.34 9.69
CA ILE A 85 -2.26 6.38 10.59
C ILE A 85 -3.36 7.30 11.11
N MET A 86 -4.60 7.06 10.68
CA MET A 86 -5.78 7.83 11.08
C MET A 86 -6.21 7.43 12.51
N PRO A 87 -6.93 8.32 13.23
CA PRO A 87 -7.48 8.03 14.55
C PRO A 87 -8.36 6.77 14.55
N SER A 88 -8.13 5.92 15.54
CA SER A 88 -8.81 4.63 15.67
C SER A 88 -8.78 4.15 17.11
N PRO A 89 -9.83 3.48 17.61
CA PRO A 89 -9.84 2.91 18.95
C PRO A 89 -9.00 1.64 19.08
N THR A 90 -8.55 1.04 17.98
CA THR A 90 -7.73 -0.18 18.02
C THR A 90 -6.27 0.08 17.67
N TYR A 91 -5.39 -0.83 18.11
CA TYR A 91 -3.95 -0.72 17.84
C TYR A 91 -3.60 -0.81 16.37
N HIS A 92 -4.38 -1.59 15.58
CA HIS A 92 -4.13 -1.80 14.15
C HIS A 92 -4.63 -0.66 13.25
N LYS A 93 -5.51 0.18 13.77
CA LYS A 93 -6.06 1.41 13.17
C LYS A 93 -6.83 1.25 11.85
N TYR A 94 -7.30 0.03 11.55
CA TYR A 94 -8.18 -0.18 10.39
C TYR A 94 -9.63 0.28 10.62
N ASP A 95 -10.09 0.42 11.87
CA ASP A 95 -11.39 0.97 12.23
C ASP A 95 -11.31 2.49 12.48
N THR A 96 -11.24 3.23 11.38
CA THR A 96 -11.03 4.68 11.37
C THR A 96 -12.19 5.44 11.97
N THR A 97 -11.91 6.41 12.84
CA THR A 97 -12.91 7.34 13.42
C THR A 97 -12.90 8.73 12.80
N ASP A 98 -11.83 9.09 12.09
CA ASP A 98 -11.68 10.32 11.34
C ASP A 98 -10.69 10.10 10.20
N TYR A 99 -11.14 10.23 8.95
CA TYR A 99 -10.31 10.00 7.77
C TYR A 99 -9.40 11.19 7.41
N GLU A 100 -9.64 12.37 7.98
CA GLU A 100 -8.92 13.60 7.69
C GLU A 100 -8.07 14.06 8.88
N ALA A 101 -7.55 13.10 9.65
CA ALA A 101 -6.68 13.37 10.79
C ALA A 101 -5.55 12.34 10.90
N VAL A 102 -4.46 12.75 11.54
CA VAL A 102 -3.42 11.84 12.04
C VAL A 102 -3.77 11.45 13.48
N ASP A 103 -3.59 10.17 13.82
CA ASP A 103 -3.75 9.69 15.20
C ASP A 103 -2.77 10.40 16.13
N GLU A 104 -3.27 10.91 17.27
CA GLU A 104 -2.46 11.69 18.22
C GLU A 104 -1.26 10.93 18.79
N ALA A 105 -1.33 9.58 18.83
CA ALA A 105 -0.20 8.74 19.23
C ALA A 105 0.92 8.68 18.17
N TYR A 106 0.65 9.09 16.95
CA TYR A 106 1.62 9.08 15.86
C TYR A 106 2.15 10.47 15.51
N GLY A 107 1.48 11.52 15.99
CA GLY A 107 1.85 12.91 15.74
C GLY A 107 0.70 13.76 15.23
N THR A 108 1.03 14.78 14.43
CA THR A 108 0.10 15.75 13.89
C THR A 108 0.11 15.75 12.37
N ALA A 109 -0.84 16.48 11.75
CA ALA A 109 -0.83 16.72 10.32
C ALA A 109 0.43 17.49 9.86
N ASP A 110 0.97 18.37 10.71
CA ASP A 110 2.22 19.09 10.41
C ASP A 110 3.41 18.12 10.43
N ASP A 111 3.50 17.17 11.37
CA ASP A 111 4.53 16.13 11.40
C ASP A 111 4.44 15.25 10.14
N PHE A 112 3.22 14.90 9.68
CA PHE A 112 3.04 14.17 8.43
C PHE A 112 3.57 14.95 7.22
N LYS A 113 3.27 16.25 7.16
CA LYS A 113 3.72 17.13 6.09
C LYS A 113 5.25 17.29 6.09
N GLU A 114 5.88 17.36 7.26
CA GLU A 114 7.33 17.36 7.41
C GLU A 114 7.93 16.04 6.89
N LEU A 115 7.37 14.89 7.30
CA LEU A 115 7.77 13.58 6.79
C LEU A 115 7.63 13.49 5.27
N ALA A 116 6.50 13.91 4.70
CA ALA A 116 6.27 13.88 3.25
C ALA A 116 7.32 14.73 2.52
N SER A 117 7.61 15.94 3.01
CA SER A 117 8.66 16.80 2.46
C SER A 117 10.04 16.16 2.53
N ALA A 118 10.40 15.55 3.67
CA ALA A 118 11.68 14.86 3.85
C ALA A 118 11.81 13.63 2.93
N CYS A 119 10.71 12.90 2.72
CA CYS A 119 10.66 11.83 1.74
C CYS A 119 10.93 12.33 0.32
N HIS A 120 10.27 13.41 -0.09
CA HIS A 120 10.43 13.99 -1.43
C HIS A 120 11.85 14.51 -1.67
N GLU A 121 12.49 15.13 -0.67
CA GLU A 121 13.90 15.56 -0.76
C GLU A 121 14.85 14.39 -1.04
N LYS A 122 14.52 13.19 -0.59
CA LYS A 122 15.29 11.95 -0.84
C LYS A 122 14.82 11.18 -2.08
N GLY A 123 13.81 11.68 -2.80
CA GLY A 123 13.20 10.97 -3.94
C GLY A 123 12.37 9.75 -3.54
N ILE A 124 11.96 9.68 -2.29
CA ILE A 124 11.08 8.65 -1.74
C ILE A 124 9.63 9.08 -1.93
N ARG A 125 8.76 8.20 -2.44
CA ARG A 125 7.32 8.41 -2.45
C ARG A 125 6.68 7.87 -1.18
N LEU A 126 5.70 8.60 -0.67
CA LEU A 126 4.97 8.27 0.53
C LEU A 126 3.53 7.94 0.18
N ILE A 127 3.13 6.69 0.40
CA ILE A 127 1.74 6.26 0.29
C ILE A 127 1.19 5.86 1.66
N ILE A 128 -0.10 6.05 1.85
CA ILE A 128 -0.80 5.68 3.09
C ILE A 128 -1.88 4.65 2.83
N ASP A 129 -2.24 3.93 3.88
CA ASP A 129 -3.33 2.95 3.87
C ASP A 129 -4.68 3.65 4.05
N VAL A 130 -5.67 3.27 3.25
CA VAL A 130 -7.04 3.80 3.34
C VAL A 130 -8.03 2.65 3.43
N ALA A 131 -8.62 2.48 4.62
CA ALA A 131 -9.68 1.52 4.89
C ALA A 131 -11.03 2.08 4.44
N MET A 132 -11.28 2.08 3.11
CA MET A 132 -12.48 2.66 2.53
C MET A 132 -13.71 1.73 2.65
N ASN A 133 -13.51 0.42 2.87
CA ASN A 133 -14.61 -0.53 2.96
C ASN A 133 -15.54 -0.28 4.14
N HIS A 134 -15.00 0.15 5.26
CA HIS A 134 -15.71 0.29 6.54
C HIS A 134 -15.13 1.44 7.35
N SER A 135 -15.90 1.95 8.31
CA SER A 135 -15.40 2.86 9.34
C SER A 135 -15.39 2.17 10.71
N SER A 136 -14.94 2.88 11.73
CA SER A 136 -15.20 2.47 13.12
C SER A 136 -16.69 2.61 13.46
N SER A 137 -17.18 1.73 14.35
CA SER A 137 -18.47 1.91 15.01
C SER A 137 -18.56 3.20 15.87
N GLN A 138 -17.40 3.81 16.14
CA GLN A 138 -17.28 5.09 16.86
C GLN A 138 -17.17 6.28 15.91
N HIS A 139 -17.16 6.07 14.58
CA HIS A 139 -17.16 7.16 13.61
C HIS A 139 -18.40 8.03 13.75
N PRO A 140 -18.30 9.38 13.68
CA PRO A 140 -19.45 10.28 13.80
C PRO A 140 -20.59 10.00 12.82
N TRP A 141 -20.28 9.55 11.61
CA TRP A 141 -21.30 9.17 10.63
C TRP A 141 -22.14 7.99 11.13
N PHE A 142 -21.49 6.95 11.65
CA PHE A 142 -22.18 5.76 12.13
C PHE A 142 -22.98 6.01 13.41
N THR A 143 -22.40 6.71 14.37
CA THR A 143 -23.07 7.00 15.64
C THR A 143 -24.32 7.84 15.44
N GLN A 144 -24.29 8.86 14.58
CA GLN A 144 -25.43 9.69 14.27
C GLN A 144 -26.52 8.91 13.50
N ALA A 145 -26.14 8.04 12.53
CA ALA A 145 -27.08 7.15 11.89
C ALA A 145 -27.77 6.21 12.88
N CYS A 146 -27.01 5.60 13.80
CA CYS A 146 -27.55 4.72 14.84
C CYS A 146 -28.52 5.44 15.77
N GLU A 147 -28.18 6.63 16.26
CA GLU A 147 -29.06 7.46 17.10
C GLU A 147 -30.37 7.79 16.40
N TYR A 148 -30.31 8.17 15.13
CA TYR A 148 -31.49 8.45 14.33
C TYR A 148 -32.37 7.18 14.14
N LEU A 149 -31.77 6.06 13.74
CA LEU A 149 -32.48 4.79 13.53
C LEU A 149 -33.09 4.24 14.83
N ALA A 150 -32.45 4.43 15.97
CA ALA A 150 -32.98 4.04 17.28
C ALA A 150 -34.22 4.86 17.68
N GLY A 151 -34.37 6.09 17.18
CA GLY A 151 -35.52 6.95 17.40
C GLY A 151 -36.74 6.63 16.52
N LEU A 152 -36.55 5.83 15.44
CA LEU A 152 -37.67 5.50 14.54
C LEU A 152 -38.65 4.52 15.18
N LYS A 153 -39.94 4.73 14.86
CA LYS A 153 -41.00 3.80 15.27
C LYS A 153 -40.98 2.54 14.40
N ALA A 154 -41.52 1.45 14.92
CA ALA A 154 -41.63 0.21 14.14
C ALA A 154 -42.36 0.44 12.81
N GLY A 155 -41.69 0.05 11.70
CA GLY A 155 -42.20 0.24 10.33
C GLY A 155 -41.98 1.64 9.73
N GLU A 156 -41.46 2.60 10.48
CA GLU A 156 -41.03 3.88 9.94
C GLU A 156 -39.74 3.69 9.10
N LYS A 157 -39.67 4.34 7.94
CA LYS A 157 -38.51 4.26 7.05
C LYS A 157 -37.56 5.42 7.35
N PRO A 158 -36.25 5.18 7.23
CA PRO A 158 -35.27 6.26 7.33
C PRO A 158 -35.46 7.30 6.24
N ASP A 159 -35.14 8.53 6.58
CA ASP A 159 -35.21 9.70 5.69
C ASP A 159 -33.82 10.34 5.66
N ASP A 160 -33.10 10.19 4.55
CA ASP A 160 -31.76 10.71 4.32
C ASP A 160 -31.70 12.24 4.29
N THR A 161 -32.83 12.90 4.04
CA THR A 161 -32.94 14.38 4.15
C THR A 161 -32.88 14.84 5.61
N VAL A 162 -33.22 13.99 6.57
CA VAL A 162 -33.18 14.26 8.02
C VAL A 162 -31.85 13.82 8.62
N CYS A 163 -31.38 12.63 8.25
CA CYS A 163 -30.07 12.10 8.64
C CYS A 163 -29.37 11.52 7.41
N PRO A 164 -28.46 12.26 6.75
CA PRO A 164 -27.81 11.80 5.53
C PRO A 164 -26.98 10.52 5.74
N TYR A 165 -26.50 10.29 6.95
CA TYR A 165 -25.65 9.15 7.29
C TYR A 165 -26.35 7.79 7.23
N VAL A 166 -27.70 7.75 7.09
CA VAL A 166 -28.41 6.48 6.86
C VAL A 166 -28.15 5.91 5.47
N ASP A 167 -27.70 6.73 4.53
CA ASP A 167 -27.25 6.29 3.19
C ASP A 167 -25.76 5.92 3.14
N TYR A 168 -25.00 6.20 4.20
CA TYR A 168 -23.56 5.95 4.24
C TYR A 168 -23.20 4.50 4.54
N TYR A 169 -24.13 3.72 5.09
CA TYR A 169 -23.94 2.34 5.52
C TYR A 169 -25.04 1.42 5.00
N HIS A 170 -24.77 0.13 5.01
CA HIS A 170 -25.76 -0.89 4.64
C HIS A 170 -26.67 -1.21 5.83
N PHE A 171 -27.73 -0.42 6.01
CA PHE A 171 -28.75 -0.69 7.03
C PHE A 171 -29.92 -1.51 6.47
N SER A 172 -30.49 -2.37 7.32
CA SER A 172 -31.66 -3.19 6.99
C SER A 172 -32.67 -3.24 8.14
N ASP A 173 -33.98 -3.37 7.82
CA ASP A 173 -35.05 -3.59 8.79
C ASP A 173 -35.18 -5.07 9.25
N LYS A 174 -34.23 -5.92 8.85
CA LYS A 174 -34.10 -7.30 9.28
C LYS A 174 -32.63 -7.74 9.26
N GLN A 175 -32.31 -8.79 10.00
CA GLN A 175 -30.99 -9.42 9.94
C GLN A 175 -30.85 -10.21 8.63
N GLU A 176 -30.09 -9.69 7.66
CA GLU A 176 -29.91 -10.30 6.33
C GLU A 176 -28.96 -11.51 6.34
N GLY A 177 -28.12 -11.64 7.37
CA GLY A 177 -27.14 -12.73 7.47
C GLY A 177 -26.31 -12.69 8.74
N THR A 178 -25.24 -13.45 8.80
CA THR A 178 -24.34 -13.56 9.96
C THR A 178 -23.43 -12.34 10.11
N THR A 179 -23.26 -11.55 9.04
CA THR A 179 -22.49 -10.30 9.02
C THR A 179 -23.33 -9.08 9.42
N TYR A 180 -24.62 -9.27 9.69
CA TYR A 180 -25.53 -8.19 10.13
C TYR A 180 -25.67 -8.17 11.65
N TYR A 181 -25.39 -7.02 12.23
CA TYR A 181 -25.44 -6.74 13.68
C TYR A 181 -26.58 -5.78 14.00
N ALA A 182 -27.13 -5.90 15.21
CA ALA A 182 -28.19 -4.98 15.63
C ALA A 182 -27.65 -3.55 15.79
N VAL A 183 -28.37 -2.58 15.25
CA VAL A 183 -28.07 -1.16 15.46
C VAL A 183 -28.17 -0.83 16.95
N PRO A 184 -27.16 -0.21 17.58
CA PRO A 184 -27.20 0.17 18.97
C PRO A 184 -28.46 0.99 19.33
N GLY A 185 -29.18 0.57 20.36
CA GLY A 185 -30.41 1.23 20.81
C GLY A 185 -31.66 0.96 19.96
N SER A 186 -31.56 0.27 18.82
CA SER A 186 -32.69 -0.09 17.98
C SER A 186 -33.12 -1.55 18.19
N SER A 187 -34.42 -1.81 18.15
CA SER A 187 -35.00 -3.17 18.12
C SER A 187 -35.39 -3.63 16.70
N SER A 188 -35.23 -2.78 15.70
CA SER A 188 -35.82 -2.96 14.38
C SER A 188 -34.83 -2.74 13.23
N TRP A 189 -33.58 -2.41 13.52
CA TRP A 189 -32.57 -2.10 12.52
C TRP A 189 -31.29 -2.88 12.75
N TRP A 190 -30.66 -3.27 11.65
CA TRP A 190 -29.38 -3.95 11.57
C TRP A 190 -28.46 -3.23 10.61
N TYR A 191 -27.16 -3.41 10.75
CA TYR A 191 -26.13 -2.91 9.83
C TYR A 191 -25.20 -4.04 9.43
N GLU A 192 -24.59 -3.94 8.26
CA GLU A 192 -23.57 -4.84 7.80
C GLU A 192 -22.20 -4.49 8.40
N GLY A 193 -21.42 -5.53 8.75
CA GLY A 193 -20.04 -5.43 9.19
C GLY A 193 -19.32 -6.72 8.82
N SER A 194 -18.84 -6.79 7.59
CA SER A 194 -18.28 -8.01 7.00
C SER A 194 -17.09 -8.54 7.78
N PHE A 195 -16.28 -7.67 8.36
CA PHE A 195 -15.12 -8.05 9.15
C PHE A 195 -15.46 -8.26 10.63
N TRP A 196 -16.20 -7.32 11.22
CA TRP A 196 -16.50 -7.32 12.65
C TRP A 196 -17.57 -6.30 12.99
N SER A 197 -18.28 -6.48 14.12
CA SER A 197 -19.33 -5.55 14.59
C SER A 197 -18.84 -4.11 14.81
N GLU A 198 -17.56 -3.92 15.13
CA GLU A 198 -17.00 -2.58 15.31
C GLU A 198 -16.50 -1.94 14.01
N MET A 199 -16.70 -2.62 12.87
CA MET A 199 -16.34 -2.17 11.54
C MET A 199 -17.56 -2.20 10.61
N PRO A 200 -18.52 -1.24 10.76
CA PRO A 200 -19.67 -1.17 9.87
C PRO A 200 -19.27 -0.82 8.45
N ASP A 201 -19.79 -1.58 7.49
CA ASP A 201 -19.48 -1.46 6.06
C ASP A 201 -20.14 -0.20 5.46
N LEU A 202 -19.32 0.57 4.73
CA LEU A 202 -19.77 1.78 4.04
C LEU A 202 -20.47 1.43 2.72
N ASN A 203 -21.53 2.15 2.41
CA ASN A 203 -22.21 2.10 1.12
C ASN A 203 -21.41 2.89 0.07
N LEU A 204 -20.41 2.27 -0.53
CA LEU A 204 -19.53 2.92 -1.52
C LEU A 204 -20.23 3.23 -2.86
N LYS A 205 -21.48 2.79 -3.05
CA LYS A 205 -22.32 3.23 -4.16
C LYS A 205 -23.02 4.57 -3.90
N SER A 206 -23.12 5.00 -2.64
CA SER A 206 -23.66 6.31 -2.30
C SER A 206 -22.79 7.43 -2.90
N PRO A 207 -23.37 8.34 -3.71
CA PRO A 207 -22.62 9.49 -4.20
C PRO A 207 -22.10 10.40 -3.08
N ALA A 208 -22.78 10.42 -1.94
CA ALA A 208 -22.37 11.19 -0.78
C ALA A 208 -21.07 10.60 -0.17
N VAL A 209 -21.01 9.27 0.02
CA VAL A 209 -19.81 8.58 0.51
C VAL A 209 -18.66 8.74 -0.46
N GLN A 210 -18.92 8.60 -1.78
CA GLN A 210 -17.89 8.82 -2.79
C GLN A 210 -17.29 10.23 -2.70
N LYS A 211 -18.15 11.24 -2.47
CA LYS A 211 -17.71 12.64 -2.30
C LYS A 211 -16.87 12.83 -1.02
N GLU A 212 -17.23 12.18 0.08
CA GLU A 212 -16.40 12.22 1.30
C GLU A 212 -14.98 11.68 1.01
N PHE A 213 -14.86 10.56 0.27
CA PHE A 213 -13.53 10.04 -0.08
C PHE A 213 -12.79 10.89 -1.11
N GLU A 214 -13.46 11.68 -1.93
CA GLU A 214 -12.83 12.73 -2.73
C GLU A 214 -12.24 13.84 -1.82
N GLU A 215 -12.97 14.25 -0.78
CA GLU A 215 -12.52 15.24 0.19
C GLU A 215 -11.34 14.70 1.04
N VAL A 216 -11.42 13.43 1.47
CA VAL A 216 -10.29 12.72 2.11
C VAL A 216 -9.06 12.69 1.20
N ALA A 217 -9.23 12.42 -0.09
CA ALA A 217 -8.13 12.43 -1.05
C ALA A 217 -7.51 13.83 -1.19
N ASP A 218 -8.33 14.88 -1.27
CA ASP A 218 -7.85 16.26 -1.31
C ASP A 218 -7.01 16.59 -0.06
N TYR A 219 -7.51 16.24 1.13
CA TYR A 219 -6.79 16.48 2.39
C TYR A 219 -5.39 15.85 2.40
N TRP A 220 -5.28 14.55 2.06
CA TRP A 220 -3.99 13.87 2.10
C TRP A 220 -3.05 14.26 0.97
N ILE A 221 -3.58 14.56 -0.23
CA ILE A 221 -2.78 15.09 -1.35
C ILE A 221 -2.21 16.47 -0.99
N ASP A 222 -2.99 17.33 -0.33
CA ASP A 222 -2.54 18.65 0.11
C ASP A 222 -1.47 18.56 1.21
N LEU A 223 -1.44 17.49 2.00
CA LEU A 223 -0.39 17.19 2.96
C LEU A 223 0.87 16.55 2.31
N GLY A 224 0.80 16.20 1.02
CA GLY A 224 1.94 15.69 0.27
C GLY A 224 1.97 14.17 0.06
N VAL A 225 0.85 13.47 0.24
CA VAL A 225 0.78 12.05 -0.08
C VAL A 225 0.91 11.80 -1.59
N ASP A 226 1.66 10.77 -1.97
CA ASP A 226 1.89 10.39 -3.37
C ASP A 226 0.96 9.29 -3.86
N GLY A 227 0.20 8.68 -2.97
CA GLY A 227 -0.69 7.58 -3.34
C GLY A 227 -1.37 6.91 -2.16
N PHE A 228 -2.26 5.96 -2.49
CA PHE A 228 -2.99 5.16 -1.52
C PHE A 228 -2.75 3.67 -1.71
N ARG A 229 -2.69 2.96 -0.59
CA ARG A 229 -2.99 1.53 -0.54
C ARG A 229 -4.45 1.37 -0.16
N MET A 230 -5.22 0.74 -1.03
CA MET A 230 -6.65 0.53 -0.83
C MET A 230 -6.89 -0.79 -0.11
N ASP A 231 -7.33 -0.70 1.13
CA ASP A 231 -7.66 -1.84 1.96
C ASP A 231 -8.90 -2.58 1.45
N ALA A 232 -8.89 -3.91 1.59
CA ALA A 232 -10.05 -4.78 1.41
C ALA A 232 -10.87 -4.54 0.12
N ALA A 233 -10.23 -4.20 -1.00
CA ALA A 233 -10.90 -3.75 -2.23
C ALA A 233 -11.88 -4.78 -2.82
N MET A 234 -11.75 -6.05 -2.49
CA MET A 234 -12.69 -7.08 -2.95
C MET A 234 -13.97 -7.16 -2.10
N HIS A 235 -14.04 -6.44 -0.99
CA HIS A 235 -15.18 -6.41 -0.07
C HIS A 235 -16.05 -5.15 -0.19
N TYR A 236 -15.69 -4.20 -1.06
CA TYR A 236 -16.47 -2.96 -1.28
C TYR A 236 -17.93 -3.25 -1.66
N GLU A 237 -18.13 -4.25 -2.48
CA GLU A 237 -19.42 -4.89 -2.79
C GLU A 237 -19.16 -6.39 -2.91
N GLU A 238 -19.76 -7.16 -2.03
CA GLU A 238 -19.55 -8.60 -2.00
C GLU A 238 -19.93 -9.29 -3.33
N ASN A 239 -19.01 -10.10 -3.86
CA ASN A 239 -19.15 -10.85 -5.11
C ASN A 239 -19.43 -9.98 -6.37
N ALA A 240 -19.07 -8.72 -6.37
CA ALA A 240 -19.38 -7.76 -7.43
C ALA A 240 -18.12 -7.09 -8.02
N THR A 241 -17.18 -7.88 -8.56
CA THR A 241 -15.89 -7.41 -9.09
C THR A 241 -16.00 -6.16 -9.97
N ASN A 242 -16.98 -6.10 -10.87
CA ASN A 242 -17.15 -4.92 -11.74
C ASN A 242 -17.52 -3.66 -10.94
N ALA A 243 -18.39 -3.78 -9.93
CA ALA A 243 -18.74 -2.64 -9.08
C ALA A 243 -17.53 -2.17 -8.26
N ASN A 244 -16.73 -3.10 -7.74
CA ASN A 244 -15.51 -2.79 -7.02
C ASN A 244 -14.48 -2.09 -7.92
N CYS A 245 -14.33 -2.55 -9.16
CA CYS A 245 -13.50 -1.90 -10.16
C CYS A 245 -13.99 -0.47 -10.48
N ASP A 246 -15.30 -0.26 -10.61
CA ASP A 246 -15.89 1.06 -10.86
C ASP A 246 -15.64 2.02 -9.68
N ILE A 247 -15.75 1.54 -8.44
CA ILE A 247 -15.46 2.32 -7.23
C ILE A 247 -13.98 2.73 -7.20
N LEU A 248 -13.07 1.77 -7.40
CA LEU A 248 -11.63 2.04 -7.46
C LEU A 248 -11.29 3.04 -8.59
N ASN A 249 -11.87 2.84 -9.78
CA ASN A 249 -11.64 3.70 -10.93
C ASN A 249 -12.04 5.15 -10.66
N LYS A 250 -13.20 5.38 -10.03
CA LYS A 250 -13.69 6.72 -9.71
C LYS A 250 -12.72 7.47 -8.82
N LEU A 251 -12.35 6.87 -7.68
CA LEU A 251 -11.42 7.51 -6.75
C LEU A 251 -10.04 7.72 -7.39
N TYR A 252 -9.51 6.69 -8.09
CA TYR A 252 -8.22 6.81 -8.76
C TYR A 252 -8.20 7.91 -9.82
N THR A 253 -9.24 8.00 -10.63
CA THR A 253 -9.37 9.06 -11.65
C THR A 253 -9.38 10.44 -11.00
N TYR A 254 -10.16 10.62 -9.93
CA TYR A 254 -10.19 11.86 -9.16
C TYR A 254 -8.79 12.24 -8.62
N CYS A 255 -8.10 11.30 -7.98
CA CYS A 255 -6.76 11.52 -7.47
C CYS A 255 -5.76 11.89 -8.59
N LYS A 256 -5.88 11.24 -9.76
CA LYS A 256 -5.03 11.55 -10.94
C LYS A 256 -5.29 12.93 -11.52
N GLU A 257 -6.48 13.47 -11.41
CA GLU A 257 -6.79 14.85 -11.82
C GLU A 257 -6.09 15.87 -10.90
N LYS A 258 -5.93 15.55 -9.60
CA LYS A 258 -5.25 16.39 -8.62
C LYS A 258 -3.73 16.22 -8.68
N ASN A 259 -3.26 15.00 -8.74
CA ASN A 259 -1.85 14.64 -8.87
C ASN A 259 -1.66 13.66 -10.03
N PRO A 260 -1.22 14.10 -11.22
CA PRO A 260 -1.01 13.21 -12.38
C PRO A 260 -0.05 12.04 -12.14
N GLN A 261 0.76 12.09 -11.09
CA GLN A 261 1.68 11.01 -10.70
C GLN A 261 1.16 10.17 -9.54
N PHE A 262 -0.10 10.37 -9.12
CA PHE A 262 -0.68 9.61 -8.02
C PHE A 262 -0.62 8.10 -8.27
N TYR A 263 -0.14 7.36 -7.27
CA TYR A 263 -0.03 5.90 -7.32
C TYR A 263 -1.12 5.26 -6.46
N MET A 264 -1.69 4.17 -6.94
CA MET A 264 -2.66 3.39 -6.17
C MET A 264 -2.33 1.91 -6.27
N VAL A 265 -2.27 1.23 -5.12
CA VAL A 265 -2.15 -0.22 -5.02
C VAL A 265 -3.30 -0.75 -4.20
N SER A 266 -3.98 -1.79 -4.67
CA SER A 266 -5.16 -2.32 -4.00
C SER A 266 -4.92 -3.72 -3.46
N GLU A 267 -5.52 -3.98 -2.30
CA GLU A 267 -5.57 -5.32 -1.73
C GLU A 267 -6.72 -6.11 -2.34
N VAL A 268 -6.33 -7.13 -3.11
CA VAL A 268 -7.22 -8.16 -3.63
C VAL A 268 -6.66 -9.51 -3.21
N TRP A 269 -7.03 -9.98 -2.03
CA TRP A 269 -6.50 -11.22 -1.47
C TRP A 269 -7.15 -12.43 -2.11
N ALA A 270 -6.71 -12.76 -3.28
CA ALA A 270 -7.29 -13.81 -4.11
C ALA A 270 -6.25 -14.52 -4.97
N SER A 271 -6.70 -15.47 -5.78
CA SER A 271 -5.90 -16.10 -6.81
C SER A 271 -5.64 -15.15 -7.98
N GLU A 272 -4.57 -15.42 -8.72
CA GLU A 272 -4.09 -14.61 -9.83
C GLU A 272 -5.17 -14.19 -10.83
N ASN A 273 -6.09 -15.09 -11.21
CA ASN A 273 -7.16 -14.77 -12.16
C ASN A 273 -8.17 -13.74 -11.62
N VAL A 274 -8.44 -13.76 -10.30
CA VAL A 274 -9.28 -12.73 -9.66
C VAL A 274 -8.52 -11.41 -9.57
N ILE A 275 -7.24 -11.43 -9.18
CA ILE A 275 -6.37 -10.25 -9.18
C ILE A 275 -6.34 -9.62 -10.57
N ALA A 276 -6.18 -10.44 -11.62
CA ALA A 276 -6.21 -9.98 -13.01
C ALA A 276 -7.49 -9.21 -13.33
N ASP A 277 -8.65 -9.69 -12.89
CA ASP A 277 -9.92 -9.02 -13.16
C ASP A 277 -10.00 -7.62 -12.55
N TYR A 278 -9.36 -7.38 -11.41
CA TYR A 278 -9.32 -6.05 -10.77
C TYR A 278 -8.45 -5.02 -11.51
N TYR A 279 -7.49 -5.44 -12.33
CA TYR A 279 -6.77 -4.53 -13.19
C TYR A 279 -7.67 -3.83 -14.24
N ALA A 280 -8.88 -4.36 -14.49
CA ALA A 280 -9.89 -3.68 -15.30
C ALA A 280 -10.40 -2.36 -14.69
N SER A 281 -10.13 -2.11 -13.40
CA SER A 281 -10.37 -0.80 -12.76
C SER A 281 -9.53 0.33 -13.36
N GLY A 282 -8.44 0.02 -14.06
CA GLY A 282 -7.48 1.01 -14.56
C GLY A 282 -6.51 1.53 -13.49
N THR A 283 -6.62 1.08 -12.24
CA THR A 283 -5.60 1.35 -11.21
C THR A 283 -4.29 0.64 -11.57
N PRO A 284 -3.12 1.22 -11.25
CA PRO A 284 -1.85 0.69 -11.74
C PRO A 284 -1.46 -0.63 -11.09
N SER A 285 -1.80 -0.85 -9.83
CA SER A 285 -1.26 -1.99 -9.08
C SER A 285 -2.28 -2.72 -8.23
N MET A 286 -2.08 -4.03 -8.16
CA MET A 286 -2.72 -4.95 -7.21
C MET A 286 -1.62 -5.75 -6.51
N PHE A 287 -1.74 -5.98 -5.19
CA PHE A 287 -0.84 -6.90 -4.50
C PHE A 287 -0.94 -8.31 -5.07
N ASN A 288 0.20 -8.88 -5.45
CA ASN A 288 0.25 -10.21 -6.04
C ASN A 288 0.32 -11.29 -4.96
N PHE A 289 -0.84 -11.61 -4.38
CA PHE A 289 -0.97 -12.65 -3.35
C PHE A 289 -0.65 -14.05 -3.87
N ASP A 290 -0.75 -14.30 -5.18
CA ASP A 290 -0.39 -15.58 -5.78
C ASP A 290 1.13 -15.75 -5.91
N ALA A 291 1.87 -14.64 -6.08
CA ALA A 291 3.34 -14.65 -6.05
C ALA A 291 3.88 -14.70 -4.63
N GLY A 292 3.32 -13.88 -3.72
CA GLY A 292 3.69 -13.77 -2.32
C GLY A 292 3.11 -14.85 -1.43
N THR A 293 3.10 -14.59 -0.11
CA THR A 293 2.56 -15.48 0.92
C THR A 293 3.30 -16.81 1.13
N ALA A 294 2.92 -17.52 2.19
CA ALA A 294 3.52 -18.83 2.53
C ALA A 294 3.31 -19.92 1.47
N LYS A 295 2.35 -19.74 0.58
CA LYS A 295 2.00 -20.70 -0.49
C LYS A 295 2.25 -20.13 -1.89
N GLY A 296 2.72 -18.91 -2.00
CA GLY A 296 2.93 -18.22 -3.27
C GLY A 296 4.09 -18.80 -4.08
N ALA A 297 4.15 -18.38 -5.35
CA ALA A 297 5.10 -18.91 -6.32
C ALA A 297 6.56 -18.69 -5.91
N LEU A 298 6.89 -17.50 -5.34
CA LEU A 298 8.23 -17.15 -4.85
C LEU A 298 8.70 -18.10 -3.74
N VAL A 299 7.89 -18.25 -2.70
CA VAL A 299 8.23 -19.09 -1.54
C VAL A 299 8.31 -20.57 -1.92
N ASN A 300 7.39 -21.03 -2.77
CA ASN A 300 7.43 -22.40 -3.26
C ASN A 300 8.66 -22.70 -4.11
N ALA A 301 9.08 -21.76 -4.94
CA ALA A 301 10.31 -21.92 -5.74
C ALA A 301 11.53 -22.12 -4.83
N VAL A 302 11.67 -21.32 -3.78
CA VAL A 302 12.77 -21.44 -2.80
C VAL A 302 12.69 -22.74 -2.00
N ARG A 303 11.50 -23.13 -1.54
CA ARG A 303 11.31 -24.36 -0.76
C ARG A 303 11.60 -25.63 -1.54
N LYS A 304 11.20 -25.68 -2.82
CA LYS A 304 11.27 -26.87 -3.67
C LYS A 304 12.50 -26.88 -4.59
N GLY A 305 13.17 -25.72 -4.75
CA GLY A 305 14.23 -25.57 -5.74
C GLY A 305 13.68 -25.68 -7.17
N ASP A 306 12.48 -25.15 -7.42
CA ASP A 306 11.78 -25.25 -8.69
C ASP A 306 11.66 -23.90 -9.40
N PRO A 307 12.71 -23.47 -10.12
CA PRO A 307 12.67 -22.21 -10.86
C PRO A 307 11.73 -22.23 -12.07
N VAL A 308 11.44 -23.42 -12.62
CA VAL A 308 10.60 -23.55 -13.82
C VAL A 308 9.17 -23.18 -13.49
N SER A 309 8.63 -23.68 -12.38
CA SER A 309 7.29 -23.30 -11.93
C SER A 309 7.18 -21.81 -11.65
N LEU A 310 8.21 -21.19 -11.06
CA LEU A 310 8.24 -19.75 -10.83
C LEU A 310 8.16 -18.96 -12.13
N VAL A 311 9.01 -19.29 -13.10
CA VAL A 311 9.04 -18.61 -14.41
C VAL A 311 7.69 -18.76 -15.13
N ASN A 312 7.07 -19.93 -15.08
CA ASN A 312 5.75 -20.13 -15.66
C ASN A 312 4.68 -19.28 -14.98
N SER A 313 4.73 -19.13 -13.65
CA SER A 313 3.83 -18.24 -12.92
C SER A 313 4.05 -16.79 -13.34
N MET A 314 5.29 -16.32 -13.39
CA MET A 314 5.63 -14.95 -13.81
C MET A 314 5.12 -14.63 -15.23
N LEU A 315 5.31 -15.56 -16.18
CA LEU A 315 4.80 -15.40 -17.54
C LEU A 315 3.27 -15.34 -17.58
N LYS A 316 2.62 -16.12 -16.71
CA LYS A 316 1.17 -16.11 -16.58
C LYS A 316 0.68 -14.77 -16.02
N TYR A 317 1.26 -14.27 -14.94
CA TYR A 317 0.93 -12.96 -14.37
C TYR A 317 1.07 -11.86 -15.42
N GLN A 318 2.23 -11.80 -16.09
CA GLN A 318 2.46 -10.82 -17.14
C GLN A 318 1.41 -10.88 -18.24
N ASN A 319 1.06 -12.08 -18.72
CA ASN A 319 0.04 -12.26 -19.75
C ASN A 319 -1.34 -11.81 -19.29
N ASP A 320 -1.77 -12.26 -18.11
CA ASP A 320 -3.15 -12.08 -17.67
C ASP A 320 -3.42 -10.65 -17.16
N PHE A 321 -2.45 -10.03 -16.48
CA PHE A 321 -2.55 -8.66 -16.02
C PHE A 321 -2.49 -7.67 -17.18
N SER A 322 -1.55 -7.85 -18.12
CA SER A 322 -1.42 -6.96 -19.28
C SER A 322 -2.61 -6.99 -20.24
N GLN A 323 -3.36 -8.09 -20.27
CA GLN A 323 -4.60 -8.17 -21.05
C GLN A 323 -5.73 -7.30 -20.47
N LYS A 324 -5.71 -7.05 -19.16
CA LYS A 324 -6.70 -6.23 -18.47
C LYS A 324 -6.29 -4.76 -18.37
N ASN A 325 -5.01 -4.52 -18.08
CA ASN A 325 -4.42 -3.19 -18.06
C ASN A 325 -3.01 -3.26 -18.67
N PRO A 326 -2.79 -2.72 -19.88
CA PRO A 326 -1.47 -2.74 -20.51
C PRO A 326 -0.41 -1.96 -19.74
N ASP A 327 -0.83 -1.01 -18.89
CA ASP A 327 0.04 -0.17 -18.08
C ASP A 327 0.12 -0.66 -16.61
N TYR A 328 -0.22 -1.94 -16.36
CA TYR A 328 -0.16 -2.51 -15.03
C TYR A 328 1.26 -2.52 -14.46
N ILE A 329 1.35 -2.35 -13.15
CA ILE A 329 2.58 -2.50 -12.37
C ILE A 329 2.31 -3.58 -11.34
N ASP A 330 2.94 -4.75 -11.48
CA ASP A 330 2.80 -5.82 -10.49
C ASP A 330 3.33 -5.36 -9.11
N ALA A 331 2.70 -5.76 -8.04
CA ALA A 331 3.11 -5.45 -6.67
C ALA A 331 3.43 -6.74 -5.89
N PRO A 332 4.58 -7.39 -6.20
CA PRO A 332 4.99 -8.60 -5.51
C PRO A 332 5.52 -8.30 -4.11
N PHE A 333 5.35 -9.24 -3.19
CA PHE A 333 5.83 -9.19 -1.82
C PHE A 333 6.10 -10.61 -1.30
N LEU A 334 6.77 -10.77 -0.15
CA LEU A 334 6.98 -12.08 0.48
C LEU A 334 6.05 -12.31 1.66
N SER A 335 5.93 -11.33 2.53
CA SER A 335 4.95 -11.29 3.63
C SER A 335 4.52 -9.84 3.87
N ASN A 336 3.45 -9.67 4.66
CA ASN A 336 2.94 -8.38 5.10
C ASN A 336 2.46 -8.45 6.55
N HIS A 337 1.83 -7.40 7.02
CA HIS A 337 1.32 -7.25 8.39
C HIS A 337 0.19 -8.23 8.78
N ASP A 338 -0.45 -8.91 7.80
CA ASP A 338 -1.59 -9.83 8.05
C ASP A 338 -1.19 -11.30 8.07
N MET A 339 0.05 -11.62 7.77
CA MET A 339 0.52 -13.00 7.69
C MET A 339 1.79 -13.26 8.47
N ALA A 340 2.17 -14.53 8.59
CA ALA A 340 3.44 -14.90 9.19
C ALA A 340 4.61 -14.34 8.37
N ARG A 341 5.58 -13.73 9.05
CA ARG A 341 6.78 -13.17 8.42
C ARG A 341 7.52 -14.23 7.60
N ILE A 342 8.20 -13.81 6.55
CA ILE A 342 8.92 -14.72 5.64
C ILE A 342 9.94 -15.61 6.37
N ALA A 343 10.59 -15.09 7.40
CA ALA A 343 11.54 -15.85 8.21
C ALA A 343 10.89 -17.08 8.86
N ASN A 344 9.68 -16.93 9.43
CA ASN A 344 8.92 -18.07 9.95
C ASN A 344 8.53 -19.06 8.85
N THR A 345 8.08 -18.53 7.74
CA THR A 345 7.63 -19.31 6.59
C THR A 345 8.76 -20.16 6.01
N LEU A 346 9.99 -19.68 6.04
CA LEU A 346 11.21 -20.38 5.58
C LEU A 346 11.99 -21.03 6.73
N VAL A 347 11.36 -21.21 7.90
CA VAL A 347 11.90 -21.93 9.06
C VAL A 347 13.24 -21.33 9.55
N ASN A 348 13.36 -20.01 9.49
CA ASN A 348 14.55 -19.24 9.85
C ASN A 348 15.84 -19.71 9.14
N ASP A 349 15.72 -20.27 7.93
CA ASP A 349 16.84 -20.65 7.08
C ASP A 349 17.39 -19.40 6.36
N PRO A 350 18.57 -18.89 6.73
CA PRO A 350 19.07 -17.62 6.22
C PRO A 350 19.37 -17.65 4.72
N ASP A 351 19.75 -18.80 4.18
CA ASP A 351 20.07 -18.92 2.76
C ASP A 351 18.78 -18.89 1.92
N LYS A 352 17.72 -19.52 2.42
CA LYS A 352 16.40 -19.45 1.78
C LYS A 352 15.79 -18.06 1.88
N ILE A 353 15.91 -17.39 3.03
CA ILE A 353 15.41 -16.02 3.21
C ILE A 353 16.11 -15.07 2.23
N LYS A 354 17.44 -15.13 2.13
CA LYS A 354 18.20 -14.32 1.18
C LYS A 354 17.85 -14.64 -0.27
N THR A 355 17.64 -15.92 -0.58
CA THR A 355 17.24 -16.34 -1.92
C THR A 355 15.86 -15.80 -2.27
N ALA A 356 14.90 -15.85 -1.33
CA ALA A 356 13.56 -15.30 -1.53
C ALA A 356 13.60 -13.79 -1.74
N ALA A 357 14.35 -13.05 -0.90
CA ALA A 357 14.56 -11.61 -1.07
C ALA A 357 15.20 -11.26 -2.41
N GLY A 358 16.24 -12.01 -2.83
CA GLY A 358 16.88 -11.83 -4.15
C GLY A 358 15.91 -12.07 -5.30
N LEU A 359 15.04 -13.08 -5.21
CA LEU A 359 14.01 -13.32 -6.20
C LEU A 359 13.00 -12.16 -6.22
N LEU A 360 12.51 -11.72 -5.06
CA LEU A 360 11.59 -10.59 -4.97
C LEU A 360 12.13 -9.35 -5.67
N MET A 361 13.38 -8.97 -5.38
CA MET A 361 14.04 -7.79 -5.98
C MET A 361 14.31 -7.93 -7.49
N THR A 362 14.12 -9.10 -8.06
CA THR A 362 14.27 -9.36 -9.50
C THR A 362 12.94 -9.62 -10.20
N MET A 363 11.83 -9.56 -9.48
CA MET A 363 10.50 -9.63 -10.06
C MET A 363 10.20 -8.38 -10.89
N ASN A 364 9.30 -8.53 -11.86
CA ASN A 364 8.74 -7.40 -12.57
C ASN A 364 7.79 -6.61 -11.66
N GLY A 365 7.76 -5.27 -11.78
CA GLY A 365 6.87 -4.42 -11.02
C GLY A 365 7.54 -3.66 -9.87
N SER A 366 6.76 -3.35 -8.86
CA SER A 366 7.17 -2.62 -7.65
C SER A 366 7.11 -3.56 -6.45
N PRO A 367 8.23 -4.12 -5.99
CA PRO A 367 8.26 -5.01 -4.83
C PRO A 367 7.96 -4.25 -3.53
N PHE A 368 7.26 -4.93 -2.62
CA PHE A 368 6.98 -4.44 -1.28
C PHE A 368 7.72 -5.30 -0.26
N VAL A 369 8.43 -4.65 0.66
CA VAL A 369 9.20 -5.26 1.75
C VAL A 369 8.58 -4.83 3.07
N TYR A 370 8.15 -5.78 3.89
CA TYR A 370 7.61 -5.51 5.21
C TYR A 370 8.75 -5.24 6.20
N TYR A 371 8.68 -4.16 6.99
CA TYR A 371 9.75 -3.75 7.91
C TYR A 371 10.28 -4.92 8.74
N GLY A 372 11.59 -5.00 8.85
CA GLY A 372 12.29 -6.07 9.59
C GLY A 372 12.50 -7.37 8.81
N GLU A 373 11.97 -7.51 7.58
CA GLU A 373 12.31 -8.66 6.72
C GLU A 373 13.80 -8.66 6.37
N GLU A 374 14.38 -7.49 6.15
CA GLU A 374 15.79 -7.29 5.78
C GLU A 374 16.77 -7.74 6.87
N ILE A 375 16.31 -7.76 8.13
CA ILE A 375 17.11 -8.27 9.26
C ILE A 375 16.67 -9.66 9.73
N GLY A 376 15.72 -10.29 9.02
CA GLY A 376 15.22 -11.62 9.32
C GLY A 376 14.34 -11.71 10.55
N MET A 377 13.59 -10.65 10.89
CA MET A 377 12.62 -10.68 11.97
C MET A 377 11.59 -11.79 11.74
N ASN A 378 11.22 -12.46 12.83
CA ASN A 378 10.15 -13.45 12.78
C ASN A 378 9.04 -13.11 13.77
N SER A 379 7.85 -13.60 13.50
CA SER A 379 6.69 -13.45 14.38
C SER A 379 6.53 -14.68 15.27
N SER A 380 5.86 -14.53 16.40
CA SER A 380 5.56 -15.65 17.32
C SER A 380 4.06 -15.79 17.54
N GLY A 381 3.54 -17.03 17.43
CA GLY A 381 2.13 -17.31 17.68
C GLY A 381 1.19 -16.88 16.56
N THR A 382 -0.12 -16.94 16.85
CA THR A 382 -1.19 -16.74 15.87
C THR A 382 -1.93 -15.41 16.04
N LYS A 383 -1.65 -14.69 17.12
CA LYS A 383 -2.28 -13.39 17.38
C LYS A 383 -1.78 -12.36 16.38
N ASP A 384 -2.63 -11.42 16.05
CA ASP A 384 -2.38 -10.39 15.06
C ASP A 384 -1.21 -9.47 15.47
N GLU A 385 -1.16 -9.07 16.73
CA GLU A 385 -0.09 -8.24 17.29
C GLU A 385 1.30 -8.86 17.10
N ASN A 386 1.37 -10.20 17.12
CA ASN A 386 2.65 -10.93 16.95
C ASN A 386 3.25 -10.80 15.54
N LYS A 387 2.50 -10.33 14.57
CA LYS A 387 2.98 -10.05 13.20
C LYS A 387 3.57 -8.65 13.10
N ARG A 388 3.14 -7.72 13.99
CA ARG A 388 3.46 -6.28 14.00
C ARG A 388 4.35 -5.89 15.15
N ILE A 389 5.29 -6.78 15.52
CA ILE A 389 6.20 -6.61 16.67
C ILE A 389 7.20 -5.46 16.45
N PRO A 390 7.74 -4.88 17.55
CA PRO A 390 8.73 -3.82 17.48
C PRO A 390 9.93 -4.12 16.59
N MET A 391 10.33 -3.13 15.79
CA MET A 391 11.54 -3.19 14.99
C MET A 391 12.77 -3.30 15.88
N VAL A 392 13.69 -4.19 15.54
CA VAL A 392 14.94 -4.40 16.29
C VAL A 392 16.05 -3.58 15.68
N TRP A 393 16.30 -2.40 16.20
CA TRP A 393 17.31 -1.46 15.69
C TRP A 393 18.73 -1.82 16.14
N SER A 394 18.89 -2.39 17.33
CA SER A 394 20.20 -2.77 17.89
C SER A 394 20.06 -3.97 18.81
N LYS A 395 21.16 -4.70 19.00
CA LYS A 395 21.24 -5.82 19.96
C LYS A 395 21.48 -5.36 21.40
N THR A 396 21.96 -4.14 21.60
CA THR A 396 22.45 -3.65 22.89
C THR A 396 21.92 -2.27 23.27
N ASP A 397 21.54 -1.46 22.30
CA ASP A 397 20.96 -0.14 22.48
C ASP A 397 19.45 -0.22 22.22
N THR A 398 18.65 0.20 23.18
CA THR A 398 17.18 0.21 23.08
C THR A 398 16.63 1.59 22.69
N THR A 399 17.48 2.56 22.38
CA THR A 399 17.07 3.89 21.95
C THR A 399 16.19 3.78 20.70
N GLY A 400 15.01 4.39 20.75
CA GLY A 400 14.03 4.37 19.65
C GLY A 400 13.30 3.03 19.46
N MET A 401 13.54 2.04 20.32
CA MET A 401 12.77 0.80 20.30
C MET A 401 11.42 0.99 20.97
N THR A 402 10.36 0.64 20.27
CA THR A 402 9.00 0.67 20.80
C THR A 402 8.77 -0.46 21.80
N LYS A 403 7.71 -0.37 22.60
CA LYS A 403 7.37 -1.41 23.61
C LYS A 403 6.40 -2.47 23.09
N GLY A 404 5.81 -2.26 21.90
CA GLY A 404 4.84 -3.16 21.27
C GLY A 404 3.43 -2.99 21.78
#